data_19a225a477fb1c84074d55f60d78f306
#
_entry.id   19a225a477fb1c84074d55f60d78f306
#
_cell.length_a   1.000
_cell.length_b   1.000
_cell.length_c   1.000
_cell.angle_alpha   90.00
_cell.angle_beta   90.00
_cell.angle_gamma   90.00
#
_symmetry.space_group_name_H-M   'P 1'
#
loop_
_entity.id
_entity.type
_entity.pdbx_description
1 polymer ?
#
loop_
_entity_poly.entity_id
_entity_poly.type
_entity_poly.pdbx_seq_one_letter_code
_entity_poly.pdbx_strand_id
1 'polypeptide(L)'
;MTAFIGRAVELAELRRLLNSRQANLVIVEGRRRIGKSRLVEEFGRGARFLQFVGLAPTPETTAQTQRDEFSRLLSSHTGLPKLTSDDWGSLFQLLARETARGRVIILLDEISWMASGDPTFLSKLKTA
;
A
#
# COMPACT_ATOMS: atom_id res chain seq x y z
N MET A 1 3.82 -14.56 -0.67
CA MET A 1 5.04 -13.87 -0.26
C MET A 1 4.95 -12.40 -0.62
N THR A 2 5.36 -11.53 0.29
CA THR A 2 5.32 -10.09 0.11
C THR A 2 6.71 -9.57 -0.27
N ALA A 3 6.78 -8.77 -1.32
CA ALA A 3 8.01 -8.10 -1.71
C ALA A 3 7.83 -6.59 -1.61
N PHE A 4 8.89 -5.91 -1.16
CA PHE A 4 8.90 -4.46 -1.03
C PHE A 4 9.85 -3.85 -2.05
N ILE A 5 9.37 -2.84 -2.76
CA ILE A 5 10.17 -2.09 -3.71
C ILE A 5 10.17 -0.62 -3.26
N GLY A 6 11.37 -0.08 -3.08
CA GLY A 6 11.54 1.29 -2.62
C GLY A 6 11.30 2.33 -3.71
N ARG A 7 11.84 3.50 -3.46
CA ARG A 7 11.53 4.76 -4.15
C ARG A 7 11.66 4.77 -5.67
N ALA A 8 12.58 4.01 -6.22
CA ALA A 8 12.76 3.93 -7.66
C ALA A 8 12.06 2.68 -8.15
N VAL A 9 10.92 2.85 -8.78
CA VAL A 9 10.21 1.73 -9.37
C VAL A 9 10.87 1.39 -10.68
N GLU A 10 11.56 0.27 -10.72
CA GLU A 10 12.11 -0.27 -11.94
C GLU A 10 11.14 -1.30 -12.49
N LEU A 11 10.60 -1.02 -13.66
CA LEU A 11 9.64 -1.91 -14.30
C LEU A 11 10.22 -3.30 -14.52
N ALA A 12 11.51 -3.39 -14.85
CA ALA A 12 12.16 -4.67 -15.06
C ALA A 12 12.17 -5.51 -13.79
N GLU A 13 12.47 -4.90 -12.64
CA GLU A 13 12.46 -5.61 -11.37
C GLU A 13 11.06 -6.03 -10.96
N LEU A 14 10.09 -5.15 -11.13
CA LEU A 14 8.70 -5.45 -10.83
C LEU A 14 8.19 -6.61 -11.70
N ARG A 15 8.52 -6.57 -13.00
CA ARG A 15 8.18 -7.64 -13.93
C ARG A 15 8.81 -8.96 -13.51
N ARG A 16 10.07 -8.94 -13.09
CA ARG A 16 10.78 -10.11 -12.61
C ARG A 16 10.09 -10.72 -11.40
N LEU A 17 9.71 -9.90 -10.44
CA LEU A 17 9.02 -10.39 -9.23
C LEU A 17 7.66 -11.00 -9.55
N LEU A 18 6.90 -10.39 -10.44
CA LEU A 18 5.59 -10.90 -10.81
C LEU A 18 5.68 -12.17 -11.64
N ASN A 19 6.69 -12.28 -12.50
CA ASN A 19 6.86 -13.45 -13.35
C ASN A 19 7.48 -14.64 -12.61
N SER A 20 8.22 -14.40 -11.53
CA SER A 20 8.88 -15.46 -10.78
C SER A 20 7.93 -16.32 -9.96
N ARG A 21 6.70 -15.87 -9.77
CA ARG A 21 5.70 -16.49 -8.90
C ARG A 21 6.14 -16.61 -7.44
N GLN A 22 7.20 -15.91 -7.06
CA GLN A 22 7.69 -15.90 -5.70
C GLN A 22 6.97 -14.90 -4.81
N ALA A 23 6.33 -13.90 -5.42
CA ALA A 23 5.61 -12.88 -4.70
C ALA A 23 4.21 -12.72 -5.27
N ASN A 24 3.19 -12.95 -4.45
CA ASN A 24 1.81 -12.68 -4.79
C ASN A 24 1.42 -11.24 -4.47
N LEU A 25 2.11 -10.65 -3.52
CA LEU A 25 1.86 -9.29 -3.06
C LEU A 25 3.14 -8.48 -3.19
N VAL A 26 3.07 -7.40 -3.95
CA VAL A 26 4.18 -6.48 -4.13
C VAL A 26 3.77 -5.12 -3.60
N ILE A 27 4.54 -4.59 -2.66
CA ILE A 27 4.30 -3.26 -2.10
C ILE A 27 5.34 -2.32 -2.68
N VAL A 28 4.85 -1.31 -3.38
CA VAL A 28 5.70 -0.27 -3.97
C VAL A 28 5.50 0.99 -3.15
N GLU A 29 6.57 1.44 -2.52
CA GLU A 29 6.52 2.66 -1.71
C GLU A 29 7.30 3.77 -2.37
N GLY A 30 6.85 5.00 -2.17
CA GLY A 30 7.54 6.13 -2.75
C GLY A 30 6.81 7.43 -2.54
N ARG A 31 7.31 8.43 -3.24
CA ARG A 31 6.70 9.74 -3.26
C ARG A 31 5.60 9.79 -4.30
N ARG A 32 4.87 10.89 -4.28
CA ARG A 32 3.87 11.22 -5.28
C ARG A 32 4.39 10.92 -6.69
N ARG A 33 3.55 10.36 -7.55
CA ARG A 33 3.86 10.03 -8.95
C ARG A 33 4.78 8.82 -9.12
N ILE A 34 4.41 7.73 -8.47
CA ILE A 34 5.10 6.45 -8.68
C ILE A 34 4.92 5.93 -10.11
N GLY A 35 4.09 6.57 -10.91
CA GLY A 35 3.84 6.09 -12.27
C GLY A 35 2.78 5.00 -12.31
N LYS A 36 1.71 5.15 -11.52
CA LYS A 36 0.62 4.20 -11.45
C LYS A 36 0.04 3.87 -12.83
N SER A 37 -0.17 4.88 -13.66
CA SER A 37 -0.74 4.68 -15.00
C SER A 37 0.13 3.74 -15.83
N ARG A 38 1.45 3.91 -15.73
CA ARG A 38 2.40 3.06 -16.43
C ARG A 38 2.40 1.64 -15.89
N LEU A 39 2.29 1.47 -14.57
CA LEU A 39 2.21 0.15 -13.96
C LEU A 39 0.91 -0.56 -14.34
N VAL A 40 -0.20 0.15 -14.35
CA VAL A 40 -1.49 -0.41 -14.77
C VAL A 40 -1.43 -0.82 -16.23
N GLU A 41 -0.83 -0.01 -17.09
CA GLU A 41 -0.67 -0.31 -18.50
C GLU A 41 0.16 -1.58 -18.71
N GLU A 42 1.26 -1.73 -17.97
CA GLU A 42 2.16 -2.86 -18.11
C GLU A 42 1.61 -4.15 -17.50
N PHE A 43 0.96 -4.07 -16.34
CA PHE A 43 0.58 -5.24 -15.55
C PHE A 43 -0.92 -5.41 -15.35
N GLY A 44 -1.75 -4.53 -15.93
CA GLY A 44 -3.17 -4.44 -15.62
C GLY A 44 -3.97 -5.73 -15.80
N ARG A 45 -3.55 -6.60 -16.71
CA ARG A 45 -4.24 -7.87 -16.96
C ARG A 45 -3.84 -8.97 -16.00
N GLY A 46 -2.70 -8.83 -15.34
CA GLY A 46 -2.15 -9.88 -14.50
C GLY A 46 -2.17 -9.56 -13.02
N ALA A 47 -2.61 -8.37 -12.63
CA ALA A 47 -2.51 -7.93 -11.25
C ALA A 47 -3.65 -7.00 -10.88
N ARG A 48 -4.00 -7.04 -9.59
CA ARG A 48 -4.92 -6.11 -8.97
C ARG A 48 -4.13 -4.98 -8.34
N PHE A 49 -4.57 -3.74 -8.54
CA PHE A 49 -3.86 -2.56 -8.04
C PHE A 49 -4.66 -1.90 -6.93
N LEU A 50 -4.00 -1.66 -5.80
CA LEU A 50 -4.56 -0.89 -4.69
C LEU A 50 -3.63 0.28 -4.41
N GLN A 51 -4.17 1.49 -4.35
CA GLN A 51 -3.37 2.68 -4.09
C GLN A 51 -3.82 3.35 -2.81
N PHE A 52 -2.85 3.66 -1.96
CA PHE A 52 -3.06 4.40 -0.72
C PHE A 52 -2.14 5.61 -0.74
N VAL A 53 -2.67 6.74 -0.35
CA VAL A 53 -1.93 8.01 -0.37
C VAL A 53 -1.95 8.62 1.01
N GLY A 54 -0.78 9.02 1.51
CA GLY A 54 -0.68 9.74 2.78
C GLY A 54 -1.24 11.15 2.64
N LEU A 55 -1.81 11.67 3.72
CA LEU A 55 -2.30 13.03 3.77
C LEU A 55 -1.14 14.00 4.00
N ALA A 56 -1.18 15.15 3.32
CA ALA A 56 -0.18 16.17 3.50
C ALA A 56 -0.13 16.65 4.95
N PRO A 57 1.06 16.90 5.50
CA PRO A 57 1.17 17.38 6.88
C PRO A 57 0.59 18.79 7.02
N THR A 58 -0.38 18.91 7.92
CA THR A 58 -1.00 20.18 8.30
C THR A 58 -1.18 20.18 9.82
N PRO A 59 -1.51 21.32 10.44
CA PRO A 59 -1.78 21.31 11.88
C PRO A 59 -2.89 20.35 12.31
N GLU A 60 -3.82 20.03 11.43
CA GLU A 60 -4.92 19.12 11.70
C GLU A 60 -4.59 17.65 11.39
N THR A 61 -3.49 17.40 10.69
CA THR A 61 -3.11 16.04 10.30
C THR A 61 -2.45 15.32 11.47
N THR A 62 -3.06 14.21 11.89
CA THR A 62 -2.57 13.39 12.98
C THR A 62 -2.36 11.97 12.50
N ALA A 63 -1.75 11.12 13.33
CA ALA A 63 -1.65 9.70 13.03
C ALA A 63 -3.03 9.09 12.82
N GLN A 64 -4.02 9.53 13.60
CA GLN A 64 -5.38 9.02 13.46
C GLN A 64 -6.01 9.42 12.14
N THR A 65 -5.82 10.66 11.66
CA THR A 65 -6.36 11.05 10.36
C THR A 65 -5.70 10.28 9.22
N GLN A 66 -4.42 9.94 9.35
CA GLN A 66 -3.75 9.08 8.37
C GLN A 66 -4.38 7.67 8.36
N ARG A 67 -4.63 7.10 9.51
CA ARG A 67 -5.29 5.77 9.61
C ARG A 67 -6.71 5.82 9.07
N ASP A 68 -7.45 6.88 9.35
CA ASP A 68 -8.82 7.04 8.86
C ASP A 68 -8.84 7.10 7.33
N GLU A 69 -7.90 7.82 6.73
CA GLU A 69 -7.81 7.91 5.27
C GLU A 69 -7.43 6.56 4.66
N PHE A 70 -6.47 5.85 5.28
CA PHE A 70 -6.12 4.50 4.83
C PHE A 70 -7.33 3.58 4.87
N SER A 71 -8.09 3.61 5.96
CA SER A 71 -9.30 2.79 6.12
C SER A 71 -10.35 3.14 5.07
N ARG A 72 -10.53 4.43 4.76
CA ARG A 72 -11.46 4.88 3.72
C ARG A 72 -11.06 4.31 2.35
N LEU A 73 -9.79 4.38 2.02
CA LEU A 73 -9.28 3.86 0.74
C LEU A 73 -9.39 2.33 0.69
N LEU A 74 -9.08 1.65 1.79
CA LEU A 74 -9.22 0.19 1.88
C LEU A 74 -10.68 -0.22 1.65
N SER A 75 -11.61 0.45 2.29
CA SER A 75 -13.04 0.22 2.08
C SER A 75 -13.44 0.43 0.63
N SER A 76 -12.94 1.50 0.00
CA SER A 76 -13.21 1.80 -1.40
C SER A 76 -12.69 0.71 -2.34
N HIS A 77 -11.52 0.14 -2.04
CA HIS A 77 -10.92 -0.90 -2.88
C HIS A 77 -11.56 -2.27 -2.69
N THR A 78 -12.03 -2.59 -1.49
CA THR A 78 -12.46 -3.94 -1.14
C THR A 78 -13.97 -4.09 -1.03
N GLY A 79 -14.70 -3.00 -0.92
CA GLY A 79 -16.14 -3.03 -0.66
C GLY A 79 -16.50 -3.29 0.79
N LEU A 80 -15.53 -3.43 1.67
CA LEU A 80 -15.78 -3.60 3.09
C LEU A 80 -16.35 -2.33 3.71
N PRO A 81 -17.12 -2.44 4.81
CA PRO A 81 -17.55 -1.28 5.56
C PRO A 81 -16.33 -0.49 6.08
N LYS A 82 -16.46 0.81 6.15
CA LYS A 82 -15.42 1.65 6.70
C LYS A 82 -15.20 1.34 8.17
N LEU A 83 -13.95 1.10 8.54
CA LEU A 83 -13.58 0.79 9.92
C LEU A 83 -12.80 1.96 10.51
N THR A 84 -12.95 2.15 11.81
CA THR A 84 -12.10 3.07 12.56
C THR A 84 -11.13 2.23 13.38
N SER A 85 -9.84 2.52 13.26
CA SER A 85 -8.80 1.81 14.00
C SER A 85 -7.80 2.79 14.56
N ASP A 86 -7.32 2.51 15.77
CA ASP A 86 -6.24 3.24 16.41
C ASP A 86 -4.89 2.55 16.24
N ASP A 87 -4.82 1.53 15.41
CA ASP A 87 -3.63 0.70 15.24
C ASP A 87 -3.39 0.36 13.77
N TRP A 88 -2.22 0.76 13.27
CA TRP A 88 -1.80 0.41 11.92
C TRP A 88 -1.68 -1.11 11.72
N GLY A 89 -1.24 -1.82 12.75
CA GLY A 89 -1.12 -3.28 12.66
C GLY A 89 -2.43 -3.95 12.31
N SER A 90 -3.53 -3.52 12.90
CA SER A 90 -4.85 -4.06 12.62
C SER A 90 -5.27 -3.76 11.18
N LEU A 91 -4.99 -2.56 10.68
CA LEU A 91 -5.29 -2.19 9.30
C LEU A 91 -4.47 -3.00 8.31
N PHE A 92 -3.19 -3.22 8.60
CA PHE A 92 -2.33 -4.02 7.72
C PHE A 92 -2.70 -5.50 7.73
N GLN A 93 -3.14 -6.04 8.85
CA GLN A 93 -3.64 -7.41 8.90
C GLN A 93 -4.90 -7.57 8.05
N LEU A 94 -5.79 -6.61 8.10
CA LEU A 94 -6.97 -6.62 7.26
C LEU A 94 -6.60 -6.53 5.78
N LEU A 95 -5.67 -5.65 5.44
CA LEU A 95 -5.16 -5.52 4.07
C LEU A 95 -4.55 -6.84 3.59
N ALA A 96 -3.73 -7.48 4.41
CA ALA A 96 -3.09 -8.76 4.07
C ALA A 96 -4.14 -9.84 3.80
N ARG A 97 -5.19 -9.89 4.62
CA ARG A 97 -6.27 -10.86 4.43
C ARG A 97 -7.03 -10.61 3.13
N GLU A 98 -7.32 -9.35 2.83
CA GLU A 98 -8.06 -8.97 1.62
C GLU A 98 -7.24 -9.11 0.34
N THR A 99 -5.93 -9.26 0.45
CA THR A 99 -5.02 -9.38 -0.69
C THR A 99 -4.32 -10.74 -0.74
N ALA A 100 -4.84 -11.73 -0.02
CA ALA A 100 -4.21 -13.05 0.09
C ALA A 100 -4.29 -13.87 -1.19
N ARG A 101 -5.19 -13.51 -2.11
CA ARG A 101 -5.40 -14.28 -3.34
C ARG A 101 -5.01 -13.48 -4.57
N GLY A 102 -4.42 -14.18 -5.54
CA GLY A 102 -4.02 -13.58 -6.80
C GLY A 102 -2.77 -12.73 -6.67
N ARG A 103 -2.51 -11.95 -7.70
CA ARG A 103 -1.41 -11.01 -7.72
C ARG A 103 -1.90 -9.63 -7.39
N VAL A 104 -1.31 -9.01 -6.39
CA VAL A 104 -1.71 -7.69 -5.94
C VAL A 104 -0.50 -6.78 -5.86
N ILE A 105 -0.65 -5.59 -6.43
CA ILE A 105 0.34 -4.53 -6.32
C ILE A 105 -0.27 -3.42 -5.49
N ILE A 106 0.38 -3.12 -4.38
CA ILE A 106 -0.04 -2.05 -3.49
C ILE A 106 0.91 -0.88 -3.67
N LEU A 107 0.37 0.27 -4.02
CA LEU A 107 1.13 1.50 -4.16
C LEU A 107 0.90 2.36 -2.93
N LEU A 108 1.99 2.63 -2.20
CA LEU A 108 1.96 3.50 -1.02
C LEU A 108 2.62 4.82 -1.38
N ASP A 109 1.81 5.78 -1.83
CA ASP A 109 2.28 7.11 -2.18
C ASP A 109 2.43 7.95 -0.92
N GLU A 110 3.51 8.72 -0.87
CA GLU A 110 3.81 9.62 0.26
C GLU A 110 3.82 8.86 1.59
N ILE A 111 4.56 7.76 1.61
CA ILE A 111 4.62 6.89 2.78
C ILE A 111 5.18 7.61 4.02
N SER A 112 6.06 8.58 3.83
CA SER A 112 6.58 9.36 4.95
C SER A 112 5.49 10.18 5.63
N TRP A 113 4.53 10.67 4.86
CA TRP A 113 3.36 11.36 5.42
C TRP A 113 2.46 10.37 6.16
N MET A 114 2.19 9.23 5.53
CA MET A 114 1.34 8.19 6.11
C MET A 114 1.89 7.69 7.44
N ALA A 115 3.20 7.52 7.52
CA ALA A 115 3.89 7.05 8.72
C ALA A 115 4.10 8.12 9.78
N SER A 116 3.83 9.39 9.46
CA SER A 116 4.05 10.48 10.39
C SER A 116 3.22 10.29 11.65
N GLY A 117 3.80 10.61 12.80
CA GLY A 117 3.13 10.47 14.07
C GLY A 117 3.09 9.07 14.66
N ASP A 118 3.60 8.06 13.94
CA ASP A 118 3.67 6.70 14.47
C ASP A 118 5.02 6.06 14.12
N PRO A 119 5.96 6.01 15.05
CA PRO A 119 7.29 5.44 14.79
C PRO A 119 7.27 3.94 14.54
N THR A 120 6.16 3.26 14.81
CA THR A 120 6.05 1.81 14.61
C THR A 120 5.45 1.43 13.26
N PHE A 121 5.09 2.42 12.42
CA PHE A 121 4.41 2.18 11.16
C PHE A 121 5.17 1.22 10.24
N LEU A 122 6.44 1.51 9.95
CA LEU A 122 7.22 0.68 9.03
C LEU A 122 7.43 -0.73 9.58
N SER A 123 7.70 -0.85 10.88
CA SER A 123 7.85 -2.15 11.52
C SER A 123 6.58 -2.99 11.40
N LYS A 124 5.43 -2.40 11.66
CA LYS A 124 4.14 -3.08 11.53
C LYS A 124 3.85 -3.48 10.11
N LEU A 125 4.18 -2.61 9.15
CA LEU A 125 3.99 -2.92 7.73
C LEU A 125 4.81 -4.13 7.30
N LYS A 126 6.06 -4.20 7.73
CA LYS A 126 6.97 -5.28 7.33
C LYS A 126 6.65 -6.62 7.98
N THR A 127 5.92 -6.62 9.08
CA THR A 127 5.55 -7.85 9.79
C THR A 127 4.14 -8.34 9.47
N ALA A 128 3.40 -7.58 8.70
CA ALA A 128 2.01 -7.93 8.38
C ALA A 128 1.87 -9.06 7.34
#